data_3afa6bd4f0554c2e057645071c3ca11a
#
_entry.id   3afa6bd4f0554c2e057645071c3ca11a
#
_cell.length_a   1.000
_cell.length_b   1.000
_cell.length_c   1.000
_cell.angle_alpha   90.00
_cell.angle_beta   90.00
_cell.angle_gamma   90.00
#
_symmetry.space_group_name_H-M   'P 1'
#
loop_
_entity.id
_entity.type
_entity.pdbx_description
1 polymer ?
#
loop_
_entity_poly.entity_id
_entity_poly.type
_entity_poly.pdbx_seq_one_letter_code
_entity_poly.pdbx_strand_id
1 'polypeptide(L)'
;MPMPRPFAVSALALALACIVAPARAAEPTTAELLARIASLEQRLAALEGNATAATASDVDQRLRVVERKQELQAEADAARTASMPVVSLGEKGLSLKSADNAFEVKVRGLVQGDGRMWFGDNHFPQNDTLLLRRAEPSIEGSWGSLLGFRLAAQLAGDSASVLDAYADLKFDPRATVRLGRFKTPVGLERLQSSGSTAAIELGFPSELAPGRDIGMQLQGDFKSGVSYALGVFNGAPDGRDGVASNPDNDFEVAGRIFFEPWKDDANALSGLGFGLAASSGDKHGNGSNFLPRYRTPGQVQVFNYLGDVNAAGKQTRISPQAYFYRGRFGLLGEYIVSKQDVAAPARGVEDTLSNRAWQLLGGVVLTGEDASYRGVAKPAHPFTPGGPGWGAFELVARYGRLTIDDDAFPLFADPTKAVAAESGWGLGLNWYLTSNFKLVANYTQTSFDAALGAAPREDEKAFFTRAQFSF
;
A
#
# COMPACT_ATOMS: atom_id res chain seq x y z
N MET A 1 26.45 -25.19 -17.31
CA MET A 1 25.63 -24.14 -16.70
C MET A 1 25.32 -24.57 -15.27
N PRO A 2 25.83 -23.93 -14.22
CA PRO A 2 25.51 -24.28 -12.84
C PRO A 2 24.30 -23.52 -12.37
N MET A 3 23.37 -24.23 -11.72
CA MET A 3 22.16 -23.67 -11.08
C MET A 3 22.53 -22.78 -9.89
N PRO A 4 21.83 -21.67 -9.65
CA PRO A 4 22.01 -20.88 -8.44
C PRO A 4 21.35 -21.56 -7.24
N ARG A 5 22.05 -21.56 -6.11
CA ARG A 5 21.63 -22.11 -4.83
C ARG A 5 20.60 -21.23 -4.13
N PRO A 6 19.61 -21.80 -3.41
CA PRO A 6 18.59 -21.04 -2.68
C PRO A 6 19.09 -20.68 -1.27
N PHE A 7 19.77 -19.56 -1.09
CA PHE A 7 20.27 -19.13 0.23
C PHE A 7 19.58 -17.91 0.85
N ALA A 8 18.61 -17.28 0.20
CA ALA A 8 18.03 -16.04 0.70
C ALA A 8 16.80 -16.19 1.60
N VAL A 9 16.10 -17.33 1.57
CA VAL A 9 14.84 -17.50 2.31
C VAL A 9 15.06 -17.94 3.76
N SER A 10 16.17 -18.64 4.05
CA SER A 10 16.45 -19.16 5.39
C SER A 10 16.83 -18.09 6.42
N ALA A 11 17.44 -16.99 6.00
CA ALA A 11 17.91 -15.95 6.92
C ALA A 11 16.76 -15.08 7.49
N LEU A 12 15.71 -14.85 6.71
CA LEU A 12 14.56 -14.07 7.18
C LEU A 12 13.66 -14.89 8.12
N ALA A 13 13.53 -16.19 7.89
CA ALA A 13 12.77 -17.07 8.75
C ALA A 13 13.45 -17.28 10.11
N LEU A 14 14.79 -17.29 10.15
CA LEU A 14 15.56 -17.42 11.40
C LEU A 14 15.51 -16.14 12.23
N ALA A 15 15.51 -14.97 11.60
CA ALA A 15 15.40 -13.69 12.30
C ALA A 15 14.01 -13.49 12.95
N LEU A 16 12.93 -13.98 12.32
CA LEU A 16 11.59 -13.94 12.92
C LEU A 16 11.43 -14.97 14.06
N ALA A 17 12.09 -16.11 13.99
CA ALA A 17 12.00 -17.13 15.04
C ALA A 17 12.71 -16.74 16.35
N CYS A 18 13.71 -15.85 16.28
CA CYS A 18 14.40 -15.36 17.48
C CYS A 18 13.63 -14.26 18.23
N ILE A 19 12.58 -13.66 17.65
CA ILE A 19 11.80 -12.57 18.27
C ILE A 19 10.61 -13.11 19.08
N VAL A 20 10.22 -14.39 18.93
CA VAL A 20 9.05 -14.99 19.56
C VAL A 20 9.45 -16.03 20.63
N ALA A 21 10.40 -15.73 21.47
CA ALA A 21 10.52 -16.40 22.75
C ALA A 21 9.88 -15.49 23.81
N PRO A 22 8.65 -15.75 24.28
CA PRO A 22 8.13 -15.03 25.42
C PRO A 22 8.96 -15.46 26.63
N ALA A 23 9.78 -14.56 27.16
CA ALA A 23 10.17 -14.65 28.55
C ALA A 23 8.88 -14.40 29.37
N ARG A 24 8.03 -15.41 29.41
CA ARG A 24 6.98 -15.48 30.42
C ARG A 24 7.68 -15.64 31.74
N ALA A 25 7.83 -14.54 32.47
CA ALA A 25 7.85 -14.66 33.91
C ALA A 25 6.52 -15.35 34.25
N ALA A 26 6.58 -16.63 34.65
CA ALA A 26 5.41 -17.37 35.08
C ALA A 26 4.82 -16.58 36.25
N GLU A 27 3.59 -16.14 36.14
CA GLU A 27 2.85 -15.69 37.32
C GLU A 27 2.87 -16.86 38.30
N PRO A 28 3.21 -16.61 39.56
CA PRO A 28 3.27 -17.67 40.54
C PRO A 28 1.91 -18.35 40.60
N THR A 29 1.89 -19.64 40.41
CA THR A 29 0.66 -20.42 40.46
C THR A 29 0.04 -20.27 41.84
N THR A 30 -1.31 -20.42 41.96
CA THR A 30 -2.01 -20.41 43.24
C THR A 30 -1.43 -21.42 44.21
N ALA A 31 -0.83 -22.53 43.74
CA ALA A 31 -0.14 -23.51 44.51
C ALA A 31 1.20 -22.98 45.09
N GLU A 32 1.96 -22.20 44.34
CA GLU A 32 3.20 -21.55 44.81
C GLU A 32 2.90 -20.44 45.80
N LEU A 33 1.81 -19.69 45.59
CA LEU A 33 1.37 -18.69 46.58
C LEU A 33 0.90 -19.33 47.87
N LEU A 34 0.17 -20.42 47.81
CA LEU A 34 -0.28 -21.22 49.00
C LEU A 34 0.92 -21.85 49.69
N ALA A 35 1.87 -22.42 48.95
CA ALA A 35 3.10 -22.95 49.54
C ALA A 35 3.95 -21.83 50.24
N ARG A 36 3.95 -20.63 49.67
CA ARG A 36 4.65 -19.47 50.27
C ARG A 36 3.91 -18.92 51.48
N ILE A 37 2.57 -18.92 51.48
CA ILE A 37 1.73 -18.59 52.65
C ILE A 37 1.97 -19.60 53.75
N ALA A 38 1.89 -20.94 53.47
CA ALA A 38 2.16 -21.99 54.45
C ALA A 38 3.59 -21.90 55.04
N SER A 39 4.58 -21.60 54.22
CA SER A 39 5.98 -21.34 54.66
C SER A 39 6.11 -20.09 55.55
N LEU A 40 5.35 -19.02 55.24
CA LEU A 40 5.32 -17.81 56.06
C LEU A 40 4.60 -18.05 57.39
N GLU A 41 3.48 -18.80 57.39
CA GLU A 41 2.74 -19.21 58.62
C GLU A 41 3.59 -20.11 59.51
N GLN A 42 4.36 -21.05 58.94
CA GLN A 42 5.29 -21.88 59.69
C GLN A 42 6.46 -21.06 60.28
N ARG A 43 6.93 -20.07 59.56
CA ARG A 43 7.95 -19.11 60.07
C ARG A 43 7.37 -18.20 61.16
N LEU A 44 6.09 -17.80 61.03
CA LEU A 44 5.40 -17.01 62.02
C LEU A 44 5.25 -17.80 63.32
N ALA A 45 4.78 -19.05 63.23
CA ALA A 45 4.62 -19.97 64.37
C ALA A 45 5.99 -20.28 65.06
N ALA A 46 7.07 -20.43 64.28
CA ALA A 46 8.42 -20.58 64.81
C ALA A 46 8.98 -19.30 65.52
N LEU A 47 8.55 -18.11 65.02
CA LEU A 47 8.86 -16.84 65.65
C LEU A 47 8.06 -16.61 66.96
N GLU A 48 6.77 -17.02 66.96
CA GLU A 48 5.94 -16.97 68.18
C GLU A 48 6.41 -17.93 69.27
N GLY A 49 6.91 -19.13 68.87
CA GLY A 49 7.48 -20.12 69.80
C GLY A 49 8.82 -19.71 70.43
N ASN A 50 9.55 -18.79 69.82
CA ASN A 50 10.82 -18.22 70.31
C ASN A 50 10.68 -16.82 70.94
N ALA A 51 9.45 -16.35 71.17
CA ALA A 51 9.16 -15.01 71.68
C ALA A 51 9.26 -14.88 73.19
N THR A 52 10.30 -15.48 73.80
CA THR A 52 10.80 -15.07 75.12
C THR A 52 12.07 -14.26 74.88
N ALA A 53 11.92 -12.91 74.88
CA ALA A 53 12.95 -11.89 74.97
C ALA A 53 13.49 -11.21 73.70
N ALA A 54 12.73 -11.11 72.60
CA ALA A 54 13.02 -10.09 71.59
C ALA A 54 12.16 -8.84 71.90
N THR A 55 12.75 -7.74 72.25
CA THR A 55 12.04 -6.49 72.54
C THR A 55 11.22 -6.05 71.33
N ALA A 56 10.01 -5.55 71.55
CA ALA A 56 9.13 -5.02 70.49
C ALA A 56 9.82 -4.07 69.48
N SER A 57 10.92 -3.43 69.93
CA SER A 57 11.80 -2.60 69.13
C SER A 57 12.57 -3.35 68.02
N ASP A 58 13.03 -4.61 68.25
CA ASP A 58 13.75 -5.40 67.22
C ASP A 58 12.82 -5.91 66.10
N VAL A 59 11.61 -6.28 66.47
CA VAL A 59 10.57 -6.70 65.51
C VAL A 59 10.12 -5.53 64.66
N ASP A 60 9.92 -4.35 65.25
CA ASP A 60 9.55 -3.12 64.53
C ASP A 60 10.67 -2.66 63.57
N GLN A 61 11.93 -2.76 64.01
CA GLN A 61 13.07 -2.45 63.14
C GLN A 61 13.20 -3.44 61.96
N ARG A 62 12.98 -4.74 62.18
CA ARG A 62 12.97 -5.74 61.10
C ARG A 62 11.82 -5.53 60.13
N LEU A 63 10.63 -5.18 60.63
CA LEU A 63 9.46 -4.87 59.81
C LEU A 63 9.75 -3.67 58.90
N ARG A 64 10.28 -2.58 59.43
CA ARG A 64 10.67 -1.40 58.65
C ARG A 64 11.75 -1.71 57.61
N VAL A 65 12.68 -2.61 57.88
CA VAL A 65 13.70 -3.04 56.90
C VAL A 65 13.05 -3.88 55.76
N VAL A 66 12.08 -4.72 56.10
CA VAL A 66 11.34 -5.51 55.09
C VAL A 66 10.45 -4.60 54.25
N GLU A 67 9.70 -3.70 54.86
CA GLU A 67 8.87 -2.71 54.17
C GLU A 67 9.73 -1.84 53.23
N ARG A 68 10.85 -1.35 53.68
CA ARG A 68 11.75 -0.55 52.84
C ARG A 68 12.37 -1.34 51.71
N LYS A 69 12.67 -2.63 51.89
CA LYS A 69 13.11 -3.53 50.82
C LYS A 69 12.00 -3.75 49.79
N GLN A 70 10.74 -3.93 50.23
CA GLN A 70 9.60 -4.08 49.32
C GLN A 70 9.32 -2.80 48.54
N GLU A 71 9.41 -1.63 49.21
CA GLU A 71 9.28 -0.34 48.51
C GLU A 71 10.38 -0.15 47.47
N LEU A 72 11.64 -0.40 47.81
CA LEU A 72 12.77 -0.31 46.87
C LEU A 72 12.64 -1.30 45.72
N GLN A 73 12.13 -2.49 45.98
CA GLN A 73 11.90 -3.49 44.94
C GLN A 73 10.74 -3.07 44.04
N ALA A 74 9.64 -2.54 44.59
CA ALA A 74 8.53 -2.00 43.83
C ALA A 74 8.94 -0.77 43.01
N GLU A 75 9.74 0.13 43.55
CA GLU A 75 10.33 1.26 42.82
C GLU A 75 11.24 0.79 41.66
N ALA A 76 12.09 -0.22 41.90
CA ALA A 76 12.98 -0.79 40.90
C ALA A 76 12.20 -1.52 39.80
N ASP A 77 11.15 -2.27 40.16
CA ASP A 77 10.27 -2.96 39.20
C ASP A 77 9.43 -1.96 38.39
N ALA A 78 8.94 -0.88 39.03
CA ALA A 78 8.25 0.21 38.34
C ALA A 78 9.19 0.95 37.38
N ALA A 79 10.42 1.26 37.79
CA ALA A 79 11.42 1.88 36.92
C ALA A 79 11.83 0.97 35.75
N ARG A 80 11.96 -0.33 36.00
CA ARG A 80 12.24 -1.34 34.97
C ARG A 80 11.09 -1.45 33.98
N THR A 81 9.85 -1.50 34.46
CA THR A 81 8.65 -1.56 33.61
C THR A 81 8.51 -0.29 32.77
N ALA A 82 8.78 0.88 33.36
CA ALA A 82 8.77 2.16 32.65
C ALA A 82 9.84 2.28 31.56
N SER A 83 10.93 1.51 31.65
CA SER A 83 12.01 1.48 30.66
C SER A 83 11.86 0.38 29.61
N MET A 84 10.87 -0.52 29.75
CA MET A 84 10.66 -1.62 28.81
C MET A 84 10.03 -1.13 27.50
N PRO A 85 10.43 -1.68 26.33
CA PRO A 85 9.75 -1.44 25.08
C PRO A 85 8.28 -1.91 25.16
N VAL A 86 7.38 -1.12 24.58
CA VAL A 86 5.98 -1.46 24.44
C VAL A 86 5.78 -2.29 23.17
N VAL A 87 5.31 -3.52 23.34
CA VAL A 87 4.92 -4.39 22.23
C VAL A 87 3.40 -4.38 22.14
N SER A 88 2.85 -4.05 20.98
CA SER A 88 1.42 -4.12 20.72
C SER A 88 1.14 -4.95 19.47
N LEU A 89 0.14 -5.83 19.57
CA LEU A 89 -0.38 -6.62 18.47
C LEU A 89 -1.88 -6.36 18.35
N GLY A 90 -2.35 -5.99 17.16
CA GLY A 90 -3.76 -5.65 16.95
C GLY A 90 -4.12 -5.53 15.48
N GLU A 91 -5.25 -4.89 15.20
CA GLU A 91 -5.78 -4.71 13.84
C GLU A 91 -4.80 -4.06 12.85
N LYS A 92 -3.82 -3.30 13.34
CA LYS A 92 -2.80 -2.62 12.52
C LYS A 92 -1.46 -3.37 12.48
N GLY A 93 -1.45 -4.66 12.80
CA GLY A 93 -0.26 -5.49 12.82
C GLY A 93 0.51 -5.42 14.15
N LEU A 94 1.80 -5.73 14.07
CA LEU A 94 2.73 -5.71 15.20
C LEU A 94 3.44 -4.35 15.25
N SER A 95 3.47 -3.73 16.43
CA SER A 95 4.25 -2.52 16.71
C SER A 95 5.15 -2.73 17.92
N LEU A 96 6.41 -2.34 17.78
CA LEU A 96 7.39 -2.23 18.86
C LEU A 96 7.76 -0.75 19.01
N LYS A 97 7.62 -0.24 20.24
CA LYS A 97 7.99 1.14 20.59
C LYS A 97 8.97 1.15 21.75
N SER A 98 9.96 2.05 21.70
CA SER A 98 10.75 2.35 22.89
C SER A 98 9.88 2.98 23.97
N ALA A 99 10.31 2.90 25.23
CA ALA A 99 9.58 3.44 26.36
C ALA A 99 9.32 4.96 26.25
N ASP A 100 10.26 5.69 25.67
CA ASP A 100 10.17 7.13 25.40
C ASP A 100 9.42 7.49 24.10
N ASN A 101 8.91 6.47 23.37
CA ASN A 101 8.29 6.60 22.03
C ASN A 101 9.18 7.24 20.95
N ALA A 102 10.49 7.34 21.19
CA ALA A 102 11.41 7.91 20.21
C ALA A 102 11.64 6.97 19.02
N PHE A 103 11.56 5.66 19.22
CA PHE A 103 11.78 4.63 18.20
C PHE A 103 10.54 3.77 18.06
N GLU A 104 10.11 3.57 16.84
CA GLU A 104 8.96 2.70 16.52
C GLU A 104 9.28 1.85 15.28
N VAL A 105 8.96 0.56 15.36
CA VAL A 105 8.96 -0.36 14.23
C VAL A 105 7.60 -1.04 14.16
N LYS A 106 7.00 -1.02 12.97
CA LYS A 106 5.73 -1.69 12.64
C LYS A 106 5.96 -2.75 11.59
N VAL A 107 5.39 -3.92 11.81
CA VAL A 107 5.30 -4.99 10.81
C VAL A 107 3.86 -5.07 10.34
N ARG A 108 3.66 -4.98 9.03
CA ARG A 108 2.36 -5.05 8.38
C ARG A 108 2.38 -6.05 7.25
N GLY A 109 1.22 -6.50 6.84
CA GLY A 109 1.09 -7.40 5.70
C GLY A 109 -0.20 -7.17 4.92
N LEU A 110 -0.13 -7.47 3.62
CA LEU A 110 -1.27 -7.53 2.72
C LEU A 110 -1.20 -8.83 1.93
N VAL A 111 -2.27 -9.62 2.00
CA VAL A 111 -2.44 -10.84 1.19
C VAL A 111 -3.73 -10.71 0.39
N GLN A 112 -3.65 -10.97 -0.92
CA GLN A 112 -4.80 -10.96 -1.83
C GLN A 112 -4.79 -12.21 -2.69
N GLY A 113 -5.86 -13.01 -2.58
CA GLY A 113 -6.15 -14.12 -3.48
C GLY A 113 -7.31 -13.75 -4.41
N ASP A 114 -7.13 -13.93 -5.71
CA ASP A 114 -8.12 -13.61 -6.74
C ASP A 114 -8.63 -14.87 -7.42
N GLY A 115 -9.95 -14.89 -7.71
CA GLY A 115 -10.55 -15.73 -8.74
C GLY A 115 -10.90 -14.85 -9.93
N ARG A 116 -10.54 -15.28 -11.12
CA ARG A 116 -10.76 -14.53 -12.37
C ARG A 116 -11.40 -15.40 -13.40
N MET A 117 -12.46 -14.89 -14.03
CA MET A 117 -13.21 -15.55 -15.10
C MET A 117 -13.46 -14.56 -16.23
N TRP A 118 -13.26 -15.03 -17.46
CA TRP A 118 -13.54 -14.26 -18.67
C TRP A 118 -14.68 -14.92 -19.44
N PHE A 119 -15.57 -14.10 -19.99
CA PHE A 119 -16.75 -14.55 -20.73
C PHE A 119 -16.64 -14.10 -22.19
N GLY A 120 -17.00 -14.97 -23.12
CA GLY A 120 -17.00 -14.72 -24.54
C GLY A 120 -16.74 -16.00 -25.30
N ASP A 121 -17.16 -16.05 -26.56
CA ASP A 121 -17.09 -17.26 -27.40
C ASP A 121 -15.71 -17.45 -28.03
N ASN A 122 -14.83 -16.46 -27.99
CA ASN A 122 -13.56 -16.52 -28.69
C ASN A 122 -12.38 -15.97 -27.85
N HIS A 123 -11.56 -16.88 -27.45
CA HIS A 123 -10.10 -16.84 -27.34
C HIS A 123 -9.48 -15.52 -26.87
N PHE A 124 -9.97 -14.94 -25.75
CA PHE A 124 -9.12 -14.01 -25.02
C PHE A 124 -7.82 -14.74 -24.64
N PRO A 125 -6.68 -14.08 -24.72
CA PRO A 125 -5.39 -14.69 -24.37
C PRO A 125 -5.25 -14.97 -22.86
N GLN A 126 -6.35 -14.93 -22.11
CA GLN A 126 -6.41 -15.16 -20.68
C GLN A 126 -7.24 -16.41 -20.37
N ASN A 127 -6.77 -17.20 -19.43
CA ASN A 127 -7.47 -18.35 -18.91
C ASN A 127 -8.13 -18.02 -17.58
N ASP A 128 -9.27 -18.63 -17.30
CA ASP A 128 -9.85 -18.62 -15.95
C ASP A 128 -8.84 -19.15 -14.96
N THR A 129 -8.69 -18.45 -13.85
CA THR A 129 -7.61 -18.76 -12.92
C THR A 129 -7.92 -18.37 -11.48
N LEU A 130 -7.30 -19.11 -10.57
CA LEU A 130 -7.09 -18.69 -9.19
C LEU A 130 -5.63 -18.30 -9.03
N LEU A 131 -5.37 -17.14 -8.44
CA LEU A 131 -4.00 -16.67 -8.26
C LEU A 131 -3.80 -15.95 -6.93
N LEU A 132 -2.59 -16.05 -6.41
CA LEU A 132 -2.11 -15.16 -5.35
C LEU A 132 -1.70 -13.84 -5.99
N ARG A 133 -2.58 -12.83 -5.88
CA ARG A 133 -2.37 -11.53 -6.54
C ARG A 133 -1.31 -10.70 -5.83
N ARG A 134 -1.34 -10.71 -4.50
CA ARG A 134 -0.39 -9.99 -3.65
C ARG A 134 -0.06 -10.77 -2.39
N ALA A 135 1.20 -10.71 -2.02
CA ALA A 135 1.72 -11.07 -0.71
C ALA A 135 2.78 -10.02 -0.37
N GLU A 136 2.35 -8.95 0.31
CA GLU A 136 3.15 -7.74 0.53
C GLU A 136 3.47 -7.57 2.02
N PRO A 137 4.50 -8.24 2.58
CA PRO A 137 5.02 -7.89 3.90
C PRO A 137 5.69 -6.52 3.84
N SER A 138 5.55 -5.74 4.91
CA SER A 138 6.25 -4.46 5.05
C SER A 138 6.69 -4.20 6.48
N ILE A 139 7.82 -3.51 6.58
CA ILE A 139 8.36 -2.97 7.84
C ILE A 139 8.47 -1.47 7.65
N GLU A 140 7.88 -0.71 8.57
CA GLU A 140 7.95 0.74 8.58
C GLU A 140 8.19 1.25 9.99
N GLY A 141 8.71 2.44 10.12
CA GLY A 141 8.94 2.99 11.45
C GLY A 141 9.55 4.37 11.47
N SER A 142 9.91 4.79 12.70
CA SER A 142 10.64 6.03 12.97
C SER A 142 11.83 5.77 13.86
N TRP A 143 12.90 6.52 13.62
CA TRP A 143 14.12 6.52 14.43
C TRP A 143 14.38 7.94 14.92
N GLY A 144 13.96 8.23 16.13
CA GLY A 144 13.81 9.59 16.62
C GLY A 144 12.68 10.35 15.90
N SER A 145 12.71 11.67 16.01
CA SER A 145 11.75 12.56 15.34
C SER A 145 12.10 12.83 13.88
N LEU A 146 13.37 12.70 13.51
CA LEU A 146 13.88 13.08 12.21
C LEU A 146 13.72 12.01 11.15
N LEU A 147 14.01 10.73 11.46
CA LEU A 147 14.12 9.67 10.48
C LEU A 147 12.84 8.82 10.44
N GLY A 148 12.26 8.64 9.26
CA GLY A 148 11.25 7.63 8.96
C GLY A 148 11.79 6.65 7.93
N PHE A 149 11.26 5.43 7.86
CA PHE A 149 11.64 4.46 6.85
C PHE A 149 10.49 3.52 6.51
N ARG A 150 10.55 2.94 5.33
CA ARG A 150 9.68 1.84 4.91
C ARG A 150 10.43 0.89 3.98
N LEU A 151 10.24 -0.39 4.23
CA LEU A 151 10.64 -1.48 3.36
C LEU A 151 9.43 -2.37 3.10
N ALA A 152 9.08 -2.59 1.84
CA ALA A 152 7.98 -3.46 1.43
C ALA A 152 8.41 -4.31 0.23
N ALA A 153 8.00 -5.56 0.22
CA ALA A 153 8.28 -6.49 -0.86
C ALA A 153 6.98 -7.10 -1.41
N GLN A 154 6.98 -7.49 -2.68
CA GLN A 154 5.99 -8.37 -3.28
C GLN A 154 6.59 -9.77 -3.40
N LEU A 155 5.91 -10.74 -2.81
CA LEU A 155 6.33 -12.14 -2.81
C LEU A 155 5.42 -13.04 -3.66
N ALA A 156 4.28 -12.51 -4.15
CA ALA A 156 3.40 -13.20 -5.08
C ALA A 156 3.92 -13.07 -6.52
N GLY A 157 3.67 -14.10 -7.34
CA GLY A 157 4.16 -14.22 -8.71
C GLY A 157 5.45 -15.05 -8.80
N ASP A 158 6.05 -15.08 -9.99
CA ASP A 158 7.20 -15.96 -10.28
C ASP A 158 8.52 -15.48 -9.67
N SER A 159 8.57 -14.23 -9.19
CA SER A 159 9.77 -13.65 -8.57
C SER A 159 9.41 -12.62 -7.50
N ALA A 160 10.22 -12.58 -6.44
CA ALA A 160 10.13 -11.55 -5.43
C ALA A 160 10.64 -10.20 -5.96
N SER A 161 9.99 -9.11 -5.59
CA SER A 161 10.40 -7.76 -5.96
C SER A 161 10.29 -6.79 -4.78
N VAL A 162 11.18 -5.79 -4.77
CA VAL A 162 11.10 -4.69 -3.81
C VAL A 162 10.06 -3.68 -4.31
N LEU A 163 9.04 -3.44 -3.51
CA LEU A 163 8.04 -2.41 -3.79
C LEU A 163 8.53 -1.05 -3.30
N ASP A 164 8.58 -0.88 -2.00
CA ASP A 164 9.03 0.36 -1.37
C ASP A 164 10.32 0.10 -0.58
N ALA A 165 11.32 0.96 -0.73
CA ALA A 165 12.55 0.96 0.06
C ALA A 165 13.06 2.39 0.14
N TYR A 166 12.62 3.12 1.18
CA TYR A 166 12.95 4.54 1.31
C TYR A 166 13.17 4.97 2.76
N ALA A 167 13.88 6.08 2.89
CA ALA A 167 14.02 6.83 4.11
C ALA A 167 13.41 8.22 3.95
N ASP A 168 12.76 8.71 5.00
CA ASP A 168 12.19 10.04 5.15
C ASP A 168 13.03 10.85 6.15
N LEU A 169 13.54 12.00 5.74
CA LEU A 169 14.10 13.02 6.63
C LEU A 169 13.02 14.06 6.92
N LYS A 170 12.45 14.02 8.12
CA LYS A 170 11.31 14.82 8.56
C LYS A 170 11.78 16.07 9.31
N PHE A 171 11.97 17.16 8.61
CA PHE A 171 12.37 18.44 9.24
C PHE A 171 11.17 19.16 9.87
N ASP A 172 10.04 19.13 9.18
CA ASP A 172 8.76 19.73 9.57
C ASP A 172 7.64 18.98 8.84
N PRO A 173 6.40 18.94 9.32
CA PRO A 173 5.27 18.37 8.55
C PRO A 173 5.13 18.96 7.14
N ARG A 174 5.58 20.20 6.94
CA ARG A 174 5.59 20.89 5.64
C ARG A 174 6.84 20.62 4.81
N ALA A 175 7.85 19.92 5.35
CA ALA A 175 9.13 19.67 4.68
C ALA A 175 9.72 18.32 5.10
N THR A 176 9.46 17.30 4.31
CA THR A 176 10.05 15.96 4.42
C THR A 176 10.78 15.63 3.14
N VAL A 177 12.04 15.24 3.23
CA VAL A 177 12.81 14.73 2.10
C VAL A 177 12.77 13.21 2.13
N ARG A 178 12.26 12.62 1.06
CA ARG A 178 12.21 11.16 0.85
C ARG A 178 13.28 10.75 -0.15
N LEU A 179 14.01 9.68 0.16
CA LEU A 179 15.08 9.11 -0.65
C LEU A 179 14.89 7.60 -0.80
N GLY A 180 15.00 7.07 -2.01
CA GLY A 180 14.90 5.64 -2.29
C GLY A 180 13.86 5.28 -3.34
N ARG A 181 13.27 4.08 -3.23
CA ARG A 181 12.25 3.56 -4.14
C ARG A 181 10.85 3.73 -3.55
N PHE A 182 9.99 4.46 -4.24
CA PHE A 182 8.61 4.72 -3.84
C PHE A 182 7.75 5.14 -5.06
N LYS A 183 6.45 5.30 -4.87
CA LYS A 183 5.54 5.74 -5.95
C LYS A 183 5.85 7.17 -6.37
N THR A 184 6.07 7.37 -7.67
CA THR A 184 6.18 8.70 -8.28
C THR A 184 4.88 9.49 -8.03
N PRO A 185 4.91 10.80 -7.75
CA PRO A 185 3.74 11.57 -7.34
C PRO A 185 2.81 11.93 -8.51
N VAL A 186 2.52 10.97 -9.39
CA VAL A 186 1.62 11.10 -10.54
C VAL A 186 0.57 10.01 -10.49
N GLY A 187 -0.68 10.37 -10.83
CA GLY A 187 -1.81 9.45 -10.80
C GLY A 187 -2.51 9.39 -9.45
N LEU A 188 -3.83 9.68 -9.42
CA LEU A 188 -4.60 9.72 -8.18
C LEU A 188 -4.88 8.31 -7.65
N GLU A 189 -5.49 7.44 -8.45
CA GLU A 189 -5.78 6.06 -8.06
C GLU A 189 -4.48 5.26 -7.87
N ARG A 190 -3.45 5.51 -8.68
CA ARG A 190 -2.13 4.89 -8.57
C ARG A 190 -1.48 5.13 -7.20
N LEU A 191 -1.69 6.28 -6.60
CA LEU A 191 -1.13 6.63 -5.28
C LEU A 191 -1.84 5.93 -4.11
N GLN A 192 -3.06 5.39 -4.29
CA GLN A 192 -3.73 4.62 -3.25
C GLN A 192 -2.91 3.40 -2.84
N SER A 193 -3.06 2.98 -1.59
CA SER A 193 -2.55 1.68 -1.14
C SER A 193 -3.24 0.54 -1.90
N SER A 194 -2.51 -0.53 -2.20
CA SER A 194 -3.07 -1.73 -2.85
C SER A 194 -4.25 -2.35 -2.09
N GLY A 195 -4.31 -2.16 -0.77
CA GLY A 195 -5.42 -2.62 0.07
C GLY A 195 -6.63 -1.69 0.10
N SER A 196 -6.49 -0.45 -0.40
CA SER A 196 -7.49 0.63 -0.28
C SER A 196 -8.31 0.85 -1.54
N THR A 197 -7.92 0.26 -2.67
CA THR A 197 -8.64 0.43 -3.94
C THR A 197 -10.06 -0.10 -3.85
N ALA A 198 -11.01 0.65 -4.41
CA ALA A 198 -12.42 0.27 -4.42
C ALA A 198 -12.72 -0.81 -5.47
N ALA A 199 -12.03 -0.80 -6.61
CA ALA A 199 -12.07 -1.85 -7.62
C ALA A 199 -10.88 -2.81 -7.49
N ILE A 200 -11.00 -4.03 -8.00
CA ILE A 200 -9.96 -5.08 -7.90
C ILE A 200 -8.69 -4.65 -8.64
N GLU A 201 -8.82 -4.10 -9.84
CA GLU A 201 -7.68 -3.57 -10.61
C GLU A 201 -7.83 -2.06 -10.83
N LEU A 202 -6.70 -1.39 -11.05
CA LEU A 202 -6.66 0.05 -11.31
C LEU A 202 -7.30 0.38 -12.66
N GLY A 203 -7.81 1.61 -12.80
CA GLY A 203 -8.41 2.07 -14.05
C GLY A 203 -7.40 2.62 -15.06
N PHE A 204 -7.90 2.98 -16.23
CA PHE A 204 -7.11 3.39 -17.39
C PHE A 204 -6.09 4.50 -17.14
N PRO A 205 -6.34 5.56 -16.34
CA PRO A 205 -5.31 6.57 -16.07
C PRO A 205 -4.05 5.99 -15.43
N SER A 206 -4.19 4.89 -14.69
CA SER A 206 -3.03 4.23 -14.08
C SER A 206 -2.13 3.53 -15.11
N GLU A 207 -2.62 3.24 -16.32
CA GLU A 207 -1.79 2.71 -17.41
C GLU A 207 -0.87 3.79 -18.03
N LEU A 208 -1.19 5.09 -17.85
CA LEU A 208 -0.39 6.22 -18.31
C LEU A 208 0.41 6.89 -17.17
N ALA A 209 0.14 6.53 -15.92
CA ALA A 209 0.90 7.04 -14.77
C ALA A 209 2.12 6.15 -14.48
N PRO A 210 3.28 6.73 -14.13
CA PRO A 210 4.44 5.96 -13.71
C PRO A 210 4.15 5.20 -12.41
N GLY A 211 4.80 4.07 -12.21
CA GLY A 211 4.70 3.29 -10.99
C GLY A 211 5.66 3.78 -9.89
N ARG A 212 6.31 2.82 -9.22
CA ARG A 212 7.41 3.11 -8.28
C ARG A 212 8.70 3.36 -9.03
N ASP A 213 9.45 4.31 -8.52
CA ASP A 213 10.76 4.63 -9.08
C ASP A 213 11.76 4.95 -7.97
N ILE A 214 13.03 4.98 -8.32
CA ILE A 214 14.11 5.42 -7.43
C ILE A 214 14.30 6.91 -7.65
N GLY A 215 14.27 7.66 -6.55
CA GLY A 215 14.42 9.10 -6.62
C GLY A 215 14.59 9.79 -5.28
N MET A 216 14.60 11.10 -5.35
CA MET A 216 14.58 12.02 -4.23
C MET A 216 13.39 12.96 -4.38
N GLN A 217 12.60 13.13 -3.31
CA GLN A 217 11.39 13.94 -3.30
C GLN A 217 11.30 14.80 -2.05
N LEU A 218 11.03 16.07 -2.22
CA LEU A 218 10.56 16.97 -1.18
C LEU A 218 9.03 16.93 -1.16
N GLN A 219 8.44 16.75 0.01
CA GLN A 219 6.99 16.70 0.19
C GLN A 219 6.56 17.34 1.50
N GLY A 220 5.31 17.76 1.57
CA GLY A 220 4.78 18.34 2.80
C GLY A 220 3.29 18.60 2.75
N ASP A 221 2.73 18.76 3.96
CA ASP A 221 1.32 19.01 4.20
C ASP A 221 1.18 20.31 5.01
N PHE A 222 0.34 21.24 4.52
CA PHE A 222 -0.01 22.46 5.21
C PHE A 222 -1.36 22.31 5.92
N LYS A 223 -1.51 22.94 7.07
CA LYS A 223 -2.78 22.95 7.81
C LYS A 223 -3.96 23.53 7.00
N SER A 224 -3.68 24.37 6.00
CA SER A 224 -4.67 24.90 5.07
C SER A 224 -5.27 23.88 4.10
N GLY A 225 -4.92 22.59 4.22
CA GLY A 225 -5.39 21.55 3.30
C GLY A 225 -4.64 21.51 1.98
N VAL A 226 -3.44 22.07 1.90
CA VAL A 226 -2.56 21.98 0.74
C VAL A 226 -1.50 20.91 1.01
N SER A 227 -1.35 19.97 0.09
CA SER A 227 -0.23 19.03 0.07
C SER A 227 0.56 19.17 -1.23
N TYR A 228 1.88 18.94 -1.16
CA TYR A 228 2.73 18.98 -2.34
C TYR A 228 3.79 17.89 -2.30
N ALA A 229 4.25 17.52 -3.49
CA ALA A 229 5.41 16.67 -3.70
C ALA A 229 6.14 17.14 -4.95
N LEU A 230 7.47 17.23 -4.91
CA LEU A 230 8.33 17.56 -6.03
C LEU A 230 9.60 16.72 -5.92
N GLY A 231 9.97 16.01 -6.96
CA GLY A 231 11.13 15.12 -6.91
C GLY A 231 11.80 14.90 -8.27
N VAL A 232 12.97 14.27 -8.18
CA VAL A 232 13.76 13.81 -9.32
C VAL A 232 13.86 12.28 -9.23
N PHE A 233 13.63 11.61 -10.33
CA PHE A 233 13.50 10.16 -10.45
C PHE A 233 14.31 9.63 -11.64
N ASN A 234 14.57 8.32 -11.65
CA ASN A 234 15.25 7.68 -12.80
C ASN A 234 14.39 7.65 -14.08
N GLY A 235 13.07 7.79 -13.97
CA GLY A 235 12.14 7.83 -15.10
C GLY A 235 11.45 6.48 -15.39
N ALA A 236 10.42 6.11 -14.61
CA ALA A 236 9.62 4.92 -14.86
C ALA A 236 8.74 5.09 -16.12
N PRO A 237 8.55 4.04 -16.96
CA PRO A 237 7.60 4.06 -18.06
C PRO A 237 6.16 4.11 -17.58
N ASP A 238 5.24 4.47 -18.48
CA ASP A 238 3.80 4.45 -18.21
C ASP A 238 3.33 3.06 -17.73
N GLY A 239 2.47 3.05 -16.72
CA GLY A 239 1.83 1.85 -16.18
C GLY A 239 2.77 0.88 -15.46
N ARG A 240 4.05 1.18 -15.32
CA ARG A 240 5.08 0.27 -14.82
C ARG A 240 5.90 0.87 -13.68
N ASP A 241 6.53 -0.02 -12.93
CA ASP A 241 7.58 0.34 -11.99
C ASP A 241 8.92 0.50 -12.74
N GLY A 242 9.72 1.49 -12.35
CA GLY A 242 11.08 1.68 -12.81
C GLY A 242 12.00 0.53 -12.40
N VAL A 243 13.13 0.38 -13.09
CA VAL A 243 14.16 -0.62 -12.80
C VAL A 243 15.04 -0.20 -11.62
N ALA A 244 15.94 -1.10 -11.19
CA ALA A 244 16.76 -0.90 -10.00
C ALA A 244 17.90 0.13 -10.18
N SER A 245 18.21 0.51 -11.41
CA SER A 245 19.22 1.51 -11.75
C SER A 245 18.73 2.37 -12.90
N ASN A 246 19.27 3.57 -13.05
CA ASN A 246 18.97 4.42 -14.20
C ASN A 246 19.47 3.73 -15.49
N PRO A 247 18.57 3.51 -16.48
CA PRO A 247 18.94 2.74 -17.68
C PRO A 247 19.58 3.56 -18.79
N ASP A 248 19.47 4.91 -18.77
CA ASP A 248 19.89 5.79 -19.89
C ASP A 248 20.65 7.05 -19.46
N ASN A 249 20.90 7.26 -18.17
CA ASN A 249 21.49 8.45 -17.55
C ASN A 249 20.61 9.71 -17.55
N ASP A 250 19.39 9.64 -18.07
CA ASP A 250 18.44 10.73 -18.03
C ASP A 250 17.59 10.66 -16.75
N PHE A 251 17.05 11.80 -16.32
CA PHE A 251 16.22 11.89 -15.13
C PHE A 251 14.87 12.52 -15.45
N GLU A 252 13.87 12.12 -14.68
CA GLU A 252 12.53 12.67 -14.76
C GLU A 252 12.24 13.53 -13.51
N VAL A 253 11.77 14.76 -13.72
CA VAL A 253 11.21 15.60 -12.66
C VAL A 253 9.72 15.34 -12.60
N ALA A 254 9.21 15.03 -11.41
CA ALA A 254 7.77 14.83 -11.20
C ALA A 254 7.30 15.64 -9.99
N GLY A 255 6.10 16.22 -10.11
CA GLY A 255 5.51 17.00 -9.04
C GLY A 255 3.99 16.87 -8.98
N ARG A 256 3.45 17.13 -7.80
CA ARG A 256 2.01 17.14 -7.51
C ARG A 256 1.71 18.24 -6.52
N ILE A 257 0.62 18.95 -6.74
CA ILE A 257 -0.03 19.82 -5.75
C ILE A 257 -1.49 19.39 -5.60
N PHE A 258 -1.96 19.28 -4.37
CA PHE A 258 -3.30 18.84 -4.09
C PHE A 258 -3.93 19.68 -2.98
N PHE A 259 -5.19 20.00 -3.13
CA PHE A 259 -5.94 20.91 -2.28
C PHE A 259 -7.14 20.20 -1.68
N GLU A 260 -7.32 20.34 -0.38
CA GLU A 260 -8.50 19.94 0.40
C GLU A 260 -8.94 21.12 1.28
N PRO A 261 -9.33 22.25 0.67
CA PRO A 261 -9.46 23.51 1.38
C PRO A 261 -10.56 23.53 2.45
N TRP A 262 -11.52 22.62 2.37
CA TRP A 262 -12.65 22.52 3.29
C TRP A 262 -12.64 21.27 4.17
N LYS A 263 -11.53 20.55 4.27
CA LYS A 263 -11.46 19.26 4.99
C LYS A 263 -11.83 19.35 6.46
N ASP A 264 -11.57 20.50 7.09
CA ASP A 264 -11.84 20.75 8.50
C ASP A 264 -13.15 21.56 8.72
N ASP A 265 -13.87 21.91 7.64
CA ASP A 265 -15.09 22.70 7.67
C ASP A 265 -16.34 21.82 7.77
N ALA A 266 -17.35 22.28 8.50
CA ALA A 266 -18.66 21.63 8.60
C ALA A 266 -19.61 21.97 7.43
N ASN A 267 -19.06 22.19 6.22
CA ASN A 267 -19.85 22.55 5.04
C ASN A 267 -20.03 21.39 4.04
N ALA A 268 -20.82 21.61 2.98
CA ALA A 268 -21.11 20.58 1.99
C ALA A 268 -19.88 20.11 1.19
N LEU A 269 -18.81 20.89 1.14
CA LEU A 269 -17.59 20.61 0.36
C LEU A 269 -16.47 20.01 1.20
N SER A 270 -16.70 19.67 2.47
CA SER A 270 -15.67 19.17 3.39
C SER A 270 -14.92 17.94 2.91
N GLY A 271 -15.50 17.17 1.99
CA GLY A 271 -14.87 15.99 1.41
C GLY A 271 -14.25 16.20 0.03
N LEU A 272 -14.23 17.44 -0.49
CA LEU A 272 -13.69 17.74 -1.82
C LEU A 272 -12.18 17.93 -1.76
N GLY A 273 -11.46 17.14 -2.56
CA GLY A 273 -10.06 17.31 -2.88
C GLY A 273 -9.83 17.40 -4.38
N PHE A 274 -8.92 18.26 -4.81
CA PHE A 274 -8.55 18.40 -6.22
C PHE A 274 -7.09 18.81 -6.35
N GLY A 275 -6.48 18.49 -7.48
CA GLY A 275 -5.08 18.79 -7.69
C GLY A 275 -4.61 18.56 -9.10
N LEU A 276 -3.33 18.82 -9.30
CA LEU A 276 -2.61 18.62 -10.54
C LEU A 276 -1.31 17.89 -10.26
N ALA A 277 -1.01 16.89 -11.08
CA ALA A 277 0.30 16.28 -11.13
C ALA A 277 0.90 16.39 -12.54
N ALA A 278 2.21 16.47 -12.61
CA ALA A 278 2.93 16.50 -13.87
C ALA A 278 4.30 15.84 -13.72
N SER A 279 4.82 15.33 -14.83
CA SER A 279 6.23 14.91 -14.92
C SER A 279 6.82 15.23 -16.28
N SER A 280 8.15 15.40 -16.31
CA SER A 280 8.90 15.63 -17.54
C SER A 280 10.32 15.10 -17.39
N GLY A 281 10.80 14.38 -18.40
CA GLY A 281 12.16 13.87 -18.50
C GLY A 281 12.44 13.35 -19.89
N ASP A 282 13.69 13.13 -20.21
CA ASP A 282 14.08 12.49 -21.45
C ASP A 282 14.26 10.99 -21.24
N LYS A 283 14.07 10.20 -22.29
CA LYS A 283 14.26 8.73 -22.27
C LYS A 283 14.84 8.26 -23.59
N HIS A 284 15.87 7.44 -23.50
CA HIS A 284 16.57 6.93 -24.67
C HIS A 284 16.81 5.43 -24.53
N GLY A 285 16.13 4.63 -25.33
CA GLY A 285 16.33 3.18 -25.33
C GLY A 285 15.17 2.38 -25.87
N ASN A 286 15.38 1.06 -25.88
CA ASN A 286 14.43 0.08 -26.42
C ASN A 286 13.86 -0.82 -25.33
N GLY A 287 12.67 -1.36 -25.60
CA GLY A 287 12.06 -2.38 -24.78
C GLY A 287 11.36 -1.87 -23.53
N SER A 288 11.04 -2.79 -22.64
CA SER A 288 10.08 -2.58 -21.54
C SER A 288 10.56 -1.63 -20.43
N ASN A 289 11.83 -1.26 -20.41
CA ASN A 289 12.35 -0.30 -19.45
C ASN A 289 12.11 1.15 -19.88
N PHE A 290 11.77 1.37 -21.15
CA PHE A 290 11.62 2.69 -21.76
C PHE A 290 10.22 2.88 -22.35
N LEU A 291 9.67 1.84 -22.97
CA LEU A 291 8.40 1.88 -23.66
C LEU A 291 7.30 1.15 -22.89
N PRO A 292 6.10 1.76 -22.77
CA PRO A 292 4.99 1.15 -22.07
C PRO A 292 4.33 0.01 -22.89
N ARG A 293 3.49 -0.69 -22.19
CA ARG A 293 2.40 -1.50 -22.76
C ARG A 293 1.14 -1.19 -21.98
N TYR A 294 -0.01 -1.13 -22.62
CA TYR A 294 -1.27 -0.84 -21.95
C TYR A 294 -2.16 -2.07 -21.87
N ARG A 295 -2.99 -2.11 -20.83
CA ARG A 295 -3.86 -3.24 -20.51
C ARG A 295 -5.25 -2.75 -20.12
N THR A 296 -6.22 -3.62 -20.40
CA THR A 296 -7.58 -3.48 -19.87
C THR A 296 -7.61 -3.60 -18.35
N PRO A 297 -8.68 -3.16 -17.69
CA PRO A 297 -8.95 -3.53 -16.30
C PRO A 297 -9.01 -5.05 -16.06
N GLY A 298 -9.32 -5.85 -17.08
CA GLY A 298 -9.23 -7.30 -17.06
C GLY A 298 -7.80 -7.86 -17.17
N GLN A 299 -6.78 -6.98 -17.23
CA GLN A 299 -5.35 -7.31 -17.33
C GLN A 299 -4.93 -7.92 -18.67
N VAL A 300 -5.75 -7.76 -19.71
CA VAL A 300 -5.41 -8.17 -21.09
C VAL A 300 -4.61 -7.06 -21.76
N GLN A 301 -3.48 -7.40 -22.37
CA GLN A 301 -2.68 -6.42 -23.12
C GLN A 301 -3.39 -6.03 -24.42
N VAL A 302 -3.50 -4.72 -24.64
CA VAL A 302 -4.20 -4.12 -25.80
C VAL A 302 -3.31 -3.26 -26.68
N PHE A 303 -2.16 -2.85 -26.16
CA PHE A 303 -1.18 -2.06 -26.89
C PHE A 303 0.25 -2.45 -26.52
N ASN A 304 1.12 -2.46 -27.50
CA ASN A 304 2.56 -2.59 -27.35
C ASN A 304 3.25 -2.00 -28.57
N TYR A 305 4.38 -1.37 -28.37
CA TYR A 305 5.23 -0.92 -29.47
C TYR A 305 5.86 -2.09 -30.23
N LEU A 306 6.18 -1.87 -31.51
CA LEU A 306 7.00 -2.79 -32.31
C LEU A 306 8.39 -2.92 -31.70
N GLY A 307 9.02 -4.09 -31.91
CA GLY A 307 10.30 -4.41 -31.25
C GLY A 307 11.50 -3.57 -31.67
N ASP A 308 11.41 -2.84 -32.78
CA ASP A 308 12.42 -1.93 -33.31
C ASP A 308 12.15 -0.45 -32.97
N VAL A 309 11.10 -0.16 -32.19
CA VAL A 309 10.81 1.20 -31.71
C VAL A 309 11.60 1.50 -30.46
N ASN A 310 12.16 2.71 -30.42
CA ASN A 310 12.90 3.24 -29.28
C ASN A 310 12.15 4.45 -28.68
N ALA A 311 12.27 4.64 -27.39
CA ALA A 311 12.10 5.96 -26.78
C ALA A 311 13.27 6.85 -27.26
N ALA A 312 12.99 8.06 -27.73
CA ALA A 312 13.94 8.87 -28.48
C ALA A 312 13.97 10.33 -28.01
N GLY A 313 13.63 10.59 -26.75
CA GLY A 313 13.64 11.93 -26.21
C GLY A 313 12.60 12.13 -25.11
N LYS A 314 11.92 13.27 -25.16
CA LYS A 314 11.07 13.76 -24.09
C LYS A 314 9.85 12.89 -23.83
N GLN A 315 9.62 12.61 -22.55
CA GLN A 315 8.33 12.14 -22.05
C GLN A 315 7.76 13.16 -21.08
N THR A 316 6.49 13.54 -21.28
CA THR A 316 5.76 14.45 -20.38
C THR A 316 4.43 13.88 -20.00
N ARG A 317 4.01 14.06 -18.74
CA ARG A 317 2.69 13.69 -18.26
C ARG A 317 2.03 14.84 -17.55
N ILE A 318 0.71 14.99 -17.73
CA ILE A 318 -0.11 15.95 -16.99
C ILE A 318 -1.38 15.24 -16.55
N SER A 319 -1.70 15.33 -15.26
CA SER A 319 -2.83 14.64 -14.65
C SER A 319 -3.61 15.55 -13.71
N PRO A 320 -4.68 16.24 -14.17
CA PRO A 320 -5.68 16.82 -13.30
C PRO A 320 -6.47 15.72 -12.57
N GLN A 321 -6.73 15.95 -11.28
CA GLN A 321 -7.23 14.96 -10.34
C GLN A 321 -8.25 15.60 -9.40
N ALA A 322 -9.31 14.84 -9.08
CA ALA A 322 -10.26 15.26 -8.06
C ALA A 322 -10.92 14.07 -7.38
N TYR A 323 -11.33 14.27 -6.15
CA TYR A 323 -12.23 13.36 -5.47
C TYR A 323 -13.21 14.11 -4.56
N PHE A 324 -14.29 13.43 -4.22
CA PHE A 324 -15.26 13.87 -3.23
C PHE A 324 -15.68 12.69 -2.37
N TYR A 325 -15.39 12.74 -1.06
CA TYR A 325 -15.79 11.71 -0.11
C TYR A 325 -16.52 12.37 1.05
N ARG A 326 -17.82 12.06 1.22
CA ARG A 326 -18.61 12.62 2.31
C ARG A 326 -19.72 11.68 2.75
N GLY A 327 -19.76 11.36 4.04
CA GLY A 327 -20.66 10.34 4.56
C GLY A 327 -20.45 9.04 3.79
N ARG A 328 -21.52 8.40 3.39
CA ARG A 328 -21.47 7.13 2.66
C ARG A 328 -21.10 7.22 1.17
N PHE A 329 -20.92 8.43 0.61
CA PHE A 329 -20.69 8.62 -0.82
C PHE A 329 -19.22 8.94 -1.11
N GLY A 330 -18.70 8.32 -2.16
CA GLY A 330 -17.37 8.58 -2.71
C GLY A 330 -17.42 8.77 -4.21
N LEU A 331 -16.64 9.71 -4.73
CA LEU A 331 -16.41 9.93 -6.15
C LEU A 331 -14.94 10.26 -6.37
N LEU A 332 -14.32 9.64 -7.37
CA LEU A 332 -12.96 9.91 -7.80
C LEU A 332 -12.96 10.12 -9.31
N GLY A 333 -12.33 11.17 -9.77
CA GLY A 333 -12.14 11.49 -11.18
C GLY A 333 -10.68 11.81 -11.45
N GLU A 334 -10.18 11.30 -12.56
CA GLU A 334 -8.81 11.52 -13.01
C GLU A 334 -8.76 11.55 -14.53
N TYR A 335 -7.95 12.46 -15.08
CA TYR A 335 -7.57 12.51 -16.47
C TYR A 335 -6.05 12.57 -16.55
N ILE A 336 -5.44 11.91 -17.53
CA ILE A 336 -4.00 11.96 -17.78
C ILE A 336 -3.72 11.98 -19.27
N VAL A 337 -2.74 12.79 -19.65
CA VAL A 337 -2.10 12.79 -20.97
C VAL A 337 -0.66 12.43 -20.77
N SER A 338 -0.15 11.45 -21.51
CA SER A 338 1.26 11.09 -21.62
C SER A 338 1.72 11.30 -23.05
N LYS A 339 2.72 12.17 -23.24
CA LYS A 339 3.39 12.42 -24.52
C LYS A 339 4.79 11.84 -24.45
N GLN A 340 5.18 11.11 -25.48
CA GLN A 340 6.50 10.48 -25.56
C GLN A 340 7.07 10.55 -26.97
N ASP A 341 8.30 11.04 -27.09
CA ASP A 341 9.06 11.00 -28.32
C ASP A 341 9.52 9.57 -28.59
N VAL A 342 9.24 9.07 -29.78
CA VAL A 342 9.57 7.72 -30.21
C VAL A 342 10.23 7.74 -31.58
N ALA A 343 11.11 6.78 -31.82
CA ALA A 343 11.75 6.60 -33.13
C ALA A 343 11.71 5.14 -33.56
N ALA A 344 11.57 4.92 -34.86
CA ALA A 344 11.80 3.64 -35.51
C ALA A 344 12.93 3.78 -36.52
N PRO A 345 14.21 3.71 -36.09
CA PRO A 345 15.37 4.04 -36.93
C PRO A 345 15.47 3.20 -38.20
N ALA A 346 15.06 1.91 -38.14
CA ALA A 346 15.05 1.02 -39.29
C ALA A 346 14.07 1.49 -40.41
N ARG A 347 13.07 2.32 -40.05
CA ARG A 347 12.09 2.90 -40.96
C ARG A 347 12.37 4.38 -41.25
N GLY A 348 13.33 4.98 -40.55
CA GLY A 348 13.67 6.38 -40.70
C GLY A 348 12.57 7.34 -40.23
N VAL A 349 11.78 6.97 -39.24
CA VAL A 349 10.64 7.76 -38.74
C VAL A 349 10.81 8.06 -37.24
N GLU A 350 10.43 9.27 -36.87
CA GLU A 350 10.37 9.76 -35.50
C GLU A 350 9.06 10.53 -35.32
N ASP A 351 8.47 10.48 -34.14
CA ASP A 351 7.25 11.21 -33.80
C ASP A 351 7.09 11.41 -32.30
N THR A 352 6.16 12.29 -31.89
CA THR A 352 5.74 12.50 -30.52
C THR A 352 4.32 11.99 -30.32
N LEU A 353 4.17 10.80 -29.75
CA LEU A 353 2.87 10.18 -29.51
C LEU A 353 2.22 10.70 -28.24
N SER A 354 0.92 11.03 -28.31
CA SER A 354 0.12 11.61 -27.21
C SER A 354 -1.03 10.71 -26.81
N ASN A 355 -0.79 9.82 -25.87
CA ASN A 355 -1.81 8.94 -25.30
C ASN A 355 -2.58 9.63 -24.16
N ARG A 356 -3.87 9.32 -24.00
CA ARG A 356 -4.74 9.95 -23.01
C ARG A 356 -5.68 8.94 -22.36
N ALA A 357 -5.94 9.12 -21.08
CA ALA A 357 -6.91 8.30 -20.38
C ALA A 357 -7.67 9.12 -19.33
N TRP A 358 -8.90 8.69 -19.05
CA TRP A 358 -9.70 9.25 -17.98
C TRP A 358 -10.58 8.20 -17.34
N GLN A 359 -11.01 8.48 -16.12
CA GLN A 359 -11.98 7.66 -15.41
C GLN A 359 -12.83 8.48 -14.44
N LEU A 360 -14.02 7.95 -14.16
CA LEU A 360 -14.85 8.27 -13.02
C LEU A 360 -15.13 6.98 -12.24
N LEU A 361 -14.89 7.01 -10.94
CA LEU A 361 -15.18 5.92 -10.02
C LEU A 361 -16.07 6.47 -8.92
N GLY A 362 -17.27 5.93 -8.78
CA GLY A 362 -18.22 6.27 -7.74
C GLY A 362 -18.46 5.11 -6.78
N GLY A 363 -18.73 5.39 -5.50
CA GLY A 363 -19.05 4.40 -4.49
C GLY A 363 -20.11 4.88 -3.51
N VAL A 364 -20.87 3.92 -2.97
CA VAL A 364 -21.81 4.16 -1.88
C VAL A 364 -21.71 3.03 -0.86
N VAL A 365 -21.49 3.40 0.41
CA VAL A 365 -21.50 2.47 1.53
C VAL A 365 -22.94 2.26 1.97
N LEU A 366 -23.46 1.04 1.74
CA LEU A 366 -24.87 0.71 1.95
C LEU A 366 -25.24 0.62 3.43
N THR A 367 -24.28 0.24 4.25
CA THR A 367 -24.44 0.03 5.70
C THR A 367 -24.31 1.30 6.55
N GLY A 368 -23.87 2.43 5.94
CA GLY A 368 -23.92 3.75 6.54
C GLY A 368 -22.61 4.28 7.08
N GLU A 369 -21.52 3.51 7.02
CA GLU A 369 -20.17 3.99 7.35
C GLU A 369 -19.70 5.05 6.35
N ASP A 370 -18.73 5.85 6.77
CA ASP A 370 -18.15 6.87 5.92
C ASP A 370 -17.26 6.25 4.82
N ALA A 371 -17.52 6.63 3.58
CA ALA A 371 -16.64 6.39 2.45
C ALA A 371 -15.39 7.27 2.55
N SER A 372 -14.25 6.75 2.12
CA SER A 372 -13.02 7.55 2.05
C SER A 372 -12.12 7.11 0.88
N TYR A 373 -11.21 8.00 0.49
CA TYR A 373 -10.15 7.68 -0.48
C TYR A 373 -9.32 6.45 -0.08
N ARG A 374 -9.36 6.06 1.20
CA ARG A 374 -8.66 4.88 1.74
C ARG A 374 -9.58 3.66 1.90
N GLY A 375 -10.81 3.71 1.38
CA GLY A 375 -11.84 2.70 1.59
C GLY A 375 -12.56 2.85 2.93
N VAL A 376 -13.39 1.88 3.31
CA VAL A 376 -14.06 1.83 4.61
C VAL A 376 -13.04 1.40 5.66
N ALA A 377 -12.74 2.29 6.62
CA ALA A 377 -11.67 2.05 7.59
C ALA A 377 -12.02 0.94 8.60
N LYS A 378 -13.29 0.92 9.06
CA LYS A 378 -13.78 -0.04 10.04
C LYS A 378 -15.29 -0.18 9.92
N PRO A 379 -15.83 -1.42 9.76
CA PRO A 379 -17.26 -1.65 9.87
C PRO A 379 -17.80 -1.26 11.25
N ALA A 380 -18.95 -0.60 11.29
CA ALA A 380 -19.62 -0.24 12.55
C ALA A 380 -20.02 -1.50 13.33
N HIS A 381 -20.45 -2.54 12.59
CA HIS A 381 -20.85 -3.83 13.13
C HIS A 381 -20.05 -4.95 12.43
N PRO A 382 -18.79 -5.22 12.86
CA PRO A 382 -17.95 -6.26 12.25
C PRO A 382 -18.65 -7.60 12.17
N PHE A 383 -18.43 -8.35 11.09
CA PHE A 383 -18.99 -9.67 10.91
C PHE A 383 -18.51 -10.62 12.01
N THR A 384 -19.48 -11.29 12.62
CA THR A 384 -19.23 -12.31 13.64
C THR A 384 -20.05 -13.55 13.29
N PRO A 385 -19.42 -14.73 13.08
CA PRO A 385 -20.16 -15.97 12.82
C PRO A 385 -21.18 -16.27 13.91
N GLY A 386 -22.47 -16.40 13.53
CA GLY A 386 -23.58 -16.62 14.47
C GLY A 386 -23.99 -15.38 15.27
N GLY A 387 -23.36 -14.24 15.07
CA GLY A 387 -23.69 -12.96 15.71
C GLY A 387 -24.49 -12.02 14.81
N PRO A 388 -24.93 -10.86 15.32
CA PRO A 388 -25.75 -9.90 14.58
C PRO A 388 -24.97 -9.02 13.60
N GLY A 389 -23.63 -8.96 13.66
CA GLY A 389 -22.81 -8.11 12.80
C GLY A 389 -22.61 -8.70 11.42
N TRP A 390 -22.83 -7.91 10.37
CA TRP A 390 -22.68 -8.31 8.97
C TRP A 390 -21.46 -7.67 8.28
N GLY A 391 -20.70 -6.81 8.97
CA GLY A 391 -19.66 -5.99 8.35
C GLY A 391 -20.25 -4.80 7.59
N ALA A 392 -19.45 -4.19 6.70
CA ALA A 392 -19.88 -3.08 5.86
C ALA A 392 -19.90 -3.50 4.38
N PHE A 393 -20.90 -2.98 3.65
CA PHE A 393 -21.04 -3.19 2.20
C PHE A 393 -20.90 -1.88 1.44
N GLU A 394 -20.07 -1.89 0.41
CA GLU A 394 -19.88 -0.77 -0.50
C GLU A 394 -20.15 -1.23 -1.94
N LEU A 395 -21.06 -0.54 -2.61
CA LEU A 395 -21.29 -0.71 -4.04
C LEU A 395 -20.45 0.33 -4.79
N VAL A 396 -19.72 -0.11 -5.81
CA VAL A 396 -18.86 0.75 -6.62
C VAL A 396 -19.19 0.61 -8.10
N ALA A 397 -19.06 1.72 -8.84
CA ALA A 397 -19.20 1.76 -10.27
C ALA A 397 -18.06 2.58 -10.88
N ARG A 398 -17.50 2.12 -12.00
CA ARG A 398 -16.45 2.81 -12.73
C ARG A 398 -16.79 2.89 -14.19
N TYR A 399 -16.44 4.02 -14.82
CA TYR A 399 -16.39 4.18 -16.27
C TYR A 399 -15.15 4.97 -16.66
N GLY A 400 -14.53 4.62 -17.77
CA GLY A 400 -13.34 5.30 -18.26
C GLY A 400 -12.99 4.91 -19.69
N ARG A 401 -11.98 5.59 -20.23
CA ARG A 401 -11.46 5.38 -21.58
C ARG A 401 -9.95 5.63 -21.61
N LEU A 402 -9.25 4.83 -22.40
CA LEU A 402 -7.88 5.06 -22.82
C LEU A 402 -7.87 5.19 -24.34
N THR A 403 -7.16 6.19 -24.86
CA THR A 403 -7.02 6.47 -26.29
C THR A 403 -5.54 6.52 -26.62
N ILE A 404 -5.14 5.76 -27.60
CA ILE A 404 -3.81 5.75 -28.20
C ILE A 404 -3.78 6.81 -29.29
N ASP A 405 -2.63 7.40 -29.51
CA ASP A 405 -2.42 8.32 -30.62
C ASP A 405 -2.55 7.58 -31.97
N ASP A 406 -3.31 8.15 -32.90
CA ASP A 406 -3.53 7.54 -34.21
C ASP A 406 -2.22 7.44 -35.00
N ASP A 407 -1.27 8.35 -34.78
CA ASP A 407 0.06 8.38 -35.42
C ASP A 407 0.95 7.20 -34.94
N ALA A 408 0.53 6.47 -33.90
CA ALA A 408 1.18 5.21 -33.53
C ALA A 408 1.07 4.13 -34.63
N PHE A 409 0.07 4.24 -35.51
CA PHE A 409 -0.26 3.19 -36.48
C PHE A 409 -0.01 3.59 -37.95
N PRO A 410 0.58 2.72 -38.76
CA PRO A 410 1.16 1.41 -38.44
C PRO A 410 2.66 1.49 -38.08
N LEU A 411 3.20 2.69 -37.93
CA LEU A 411 4.64 2.92 -37.91
C LEU A 411 5.30 2.52 -36.59
N PHE A 412 4.60 2.64 -35.46
CA PHE A 412 5.14 2.36 -34.15
C PHE A 412 4.43 1.20 -33.43
N ALA A 413 3.23 0.83 -33.88
CA ALA A 413 2.47 -0.31 -33.34
C ALA A 413 1.76 -1.08 -34.46
N ASP A 414 1.59 -2.38 -34.27
CA ASP A 414 0.90 -3.26 -35.20
C ASP A 414 -0.62 -3.06 -35.07
N PRO A 415 -1.31 -2.50 -36.08
CA PRO A 415 -2.74 -2.22 -36.02
C PRO A 415 -3.59 -3.50 -35.88
N THR A 416 -3.07 -4.67 -36.26
CA THR A 416 -3.78 -5.95 -36.12
C THR A 416 -3.73 -6.55 -34.71
N LYS A 417 -2.83 -6.08 -33.88
CA LYS A 417 -2.62 -6.57 -32.51
C LYS A 417 -2.94 -5.54 -31.43
N ALA A 418 -2.90 -4.26 -31.78
CA ALA A 418 -3.18 -3.18 -30.87
C ALA A 418 -4.52 -2.51 -31.21
N VAL A 419 -5.12 -1.82 -30.27
CA VAL A 419 -6.36 -1.06 -30.42
C VAL A 419 -6.07 0.45 -30.44
N ALA A 420 -6.87 1.23 -31.18
CA ALA A 420 -6.78 2.69 -31.16
C ALA A 420 -7.33 3.28 -29.85
N ALA A 421 -8.34 2.64 -29.29
CA ALA A 421 -8.86 3.02 -27.97
C ALA A 421 -9.58 1.86 -27.29
N GLU A 422 -9.74 1.98 -25.99
CA GLU A 422 -10.57 1.11 -25.17
C GLU A 422 -11.45 1.94 -24.23
N SER A 423 -12.70 1.52 -24.07
CA SER A 423 -13.67 2.11 -23.14
C SER A 423 -14.22 1.02 -22.24
N GLY A 424 -14.23 1.21 -20.94
CA GLY A 424 -14.67 0.18 -20.03
C GLY A 424 -15.55 0.71 -18.92
N TRP A 425 -16.54 -0.10 -18.54
CA TRP A 425 -17.30 0.10 -17.34
C TRP A 425 -17.16 -1.11 -16.40
N GLY A 426 -17.38 -0.88 -15.12
CA GLY A 426 -17.35 -1.94 -14.13
C GLY A 426 -18.27 -1.66 -12.97
N LEU A 427 -18.80 -2.73 -12.39
CA LEU A 427 -19.59 -2.72 -11.17
C LEU A 427 -18.92 -3.63 -10.15
N GLY A 428 -18.89 -3.22 -8.90
CA GLY A 428 -18.27 -3.98 -7.82
C GLY A 428 -19.04 -3.91 -6.53
N LEU A 429 -18.94 -4.98 -5.76
CA LEU A 429 -19.42 -5.07 -4.39
C LEU A 429 -18.24 -5.39 -3.49
N ASN A 430 -17.94 -4.51 -2.56
CA ASN A 430 -16.96 -4.71 -1.49
C ASN A 430 -17.71 -5.08 -0.21
N TRP A 431 -17.34 -6.21 0.39
CA TRP A 431 -17.79 -6.62 1.70
C TRP A 431 -16.63 -6.57 2.69
N TYR A 432 -16.62 -5.56 3.53
CA TYR A 432 -15.67 -5.41 4.62
C TYR A 432 -16.20 -6.19 5.85
N LEU A 433 -15.75 -7.44 6.03
CA LEU A 433 -16.16 -8.27 7.15
C LEU A 433 -15.65 -7.69 8.48
N THR A 434 -14.38 -7.31 8.47
CA THR A 434 -13.70 -6.66 9.61
C THR A 434 -12.78 -5.55 9.06
N SER A 435 -12.10 -4.82 9.94
CA SER A 435 -11.04 -3.90 9.53
C SER A 435 -9.87 -4.56 8.78
N ASN A 436 -9.71 -5.88 8.92
CA ASN A 436 -8.59 -6.65 8.39
C ASN A 436 -8.95 -7.55 7.21
N PHE A 437 -10.23 -7.90 7.05
CA PHE A 437 -10.66 -8.87 6.04
C PHE A 437 -11.77 -8.32 5.17
N LYS A 438 -11.54 -8.34 3.84
CA LYS A 438 -12.45 -7.84 2.81
C LYS A 438 -12.64 -8.89 1.72
N LEU A 439 -13.87 -9.07 1.26
CA LEU A 439 -14.22 -9.79 0.04
C LEU A 439 -14.67 -8.78 -1.01
N VAL A 440 -14.28 -8.99 -2.25
CA VAL A 440 -14.64 -8.12 -3.38
C VAL A 440 -15.13 -8.97 -4.53
N ALA A 441 -16.19 -8.52 -5.19
CA ALA A 441 -16.65 -9.04 -6.46
C ALA A 441 -16.76 -7.89 -7.46
N ASN A 442 -16.15 -8.02 -8.63
CA ASN A 442 -16.19 -7.02 -9.70
C ASN A 442 -16.56 -7.69 -11.02
N TYR A 443 -17.52 -7.10 -11.74
CA TYR A 443 -17.73 -7.34 -13.16
C TYR A 443 -17.21 -6.14 -13.97
N THR A 444 -16.51 -6.41 -15.07
CA THR A 444 -16.01 -5.39 -15.99
C THR A 444 -16.32 -5.78 -17.42
N GLN A 445 -16.65 -4.77 -18.24
CA GLN A 445 -16.76 -4.92 -19.69
C GLN A 445 -15.95 -3.82 -20.35
N THR A 446 -15.10 -4.20 -21.30
CA THR A 446 -14.26 -3.28 -22.07
C THR A 446 -14.52 -3.48 -23.55
N SER A 447 -14.88 -2.40 -24.24
CA SER A 447 -15.08 -2.32 -25.68
C SER A 447 -13.88 -1.65 -26.33
N PHE A 448 -13.58 -2.02 -27.57
CA PHE A 448 -12.38 -1.61 -28.28
C PHE A 448 -12.69 -0.90 -29.58
N ASP A 449 -11.98 0.20 -29.83
CA ASP A 449 -11.94 0.83 -31.15
C ASP A 449 -10.74 0.28 -31.91
N ALA A 450 -10.97 -0.30 -33.07
CA ALA A 450 -9.90 -0.84 -33.89
C ALA A 450 -9.03 0.28 -34.48
N ALA A 451 -7.73 0.03 -34.61
CA ALA A 451 -6.85 0.89 -35.37
C ALA A 451 -7.27 0.92 -36.86
N LEU A 452 -6.91 1.99 -37.55
CA LEU A 452 -7.28 2.19 -38.95
C LEU A 452 -6.87 0.98 -39.82
N GLY A 453 -7.83 0.40 -40.49
CA GLY A 453 -7.62 -0.77 -41.36
C GLY A 453 -7.57 -2.12 -40.63
N ALA A 454 -7.73 -2.15 -39.31
CA ALA A 454 -7.80 -3.39 -38.54
C ALA A 454 -9.24 -3.90 -38.39
N ALA A 455 -9.38 -5.19 -38.12
CA ALA A 455 -10.67 -5.79 -37.78
C ALA A 455 -11.12 -5.37 -36.39
N PRO A 456 -12.46 -5.20 -36.18
CA PRO A 456 -12.98 -4.98 -34.82
C PRO A 456 -12.60 -6.11 -33.87
N ARG A 457 -12.27 -5.76 -32.65
CA ARG A 457 -12.03 -6.70 -31.56
C ARG A 457 -13.30 -6.85 -30.72
N GLU A 458 -13.62 -8.07 -30.31
CA GLU A 458 -14.77 -8.35 -29.45
C GLU A 458 -14.56 -7.72 -28.05
N ASP A 459 -15.68 -7.36 -27.42
CA ASP A 459 -15.69 -6.84 -26.06
C ASP A 459 -15.12 -7.86 -25.07
N GLU A 460 -14.22 -7.39 -24.20
CA GLU A 460 -13.78 -8.17 -23.06
C GLU A 460 -14.82 -8.09 -21.94
N LYS A 461 -15.22 -9.24 -21.42
CA LYS A 461 -16.11 -9.36 -20.26
C LYS A 461 -15.42 -10.21 -19.20
N ALA A 462 -15.24 -9.66 -18.01
CA ALA A 462 -14.53 -10.35 -16.94
C ALA A 462 -15.26 -10.21 -15.60
N PHE A 463 -15.25 -11.29 -14.81
CA PHE A 463 -15.73 -11.30 -13.44
C PHE A 463 -14.60 -11.72 -12.52
N PHE A 464 -14.25 -10.85 -11.61
CA PHE A 464 -13.18 -11.05 -10.66
C PHE A 464 -13.73 -11.08 -9.24
N THR A 465 -13.19 -12.00 -8.46
CA THR A 465 -13.40 -12.05 -7.01
C THR A 465 -12.05 -11.90 -6.29
N ARG A 466 -12.05 -11.31 -5.12
CA ARG A 466 -10.86 -11.16 -4.28
C ARG A 466 -11.19 -11.43 -2.83
N ALA A 467 -10.36 -12.23 -2.18
CA ALA A 467 -10.24 -12.28 -0.73
C ALA A 467 -8.98 -11.52 -0.32
N GLN A 468 -9.14 -10.53 0.56
CA GLN A 468 -8.05 -9.68 1.04
C GLN A 468 -7.95 -9.74 2.55
N PHE A 469 -6.73 -10.00 3.03
CA PHE A 469 -6.37 -9.88 4.45
C PHE A 469 -5.24 -8.88 4.60
N SER A 470 -5.36 -7.97 5.57
CA SER A 470 -4.36 -6.96 5.88
C SER A 470 -4.22 -6.75 7.40
N PHE A 471 -3.03 -6.49 7.87
CA PHE A 471 -2.73 -6.23 9.28
C PHE A 471 -1.58 -5.24 9.44
#